data_ac46b2db7664002807ec7450fcf0c34b
#
_entry.id   ac46b2db7664002807ec7450fcf0c34b
#
_cell.length_a   1.000
_cell.length_b   1.000
_cell.length_c   1.000
_cell.angle_alpha   90.00
_cell.angle_beta   90.00
_cell.angle_gamma   90.00
#
_symmetry.space_group_name_H-M   'P 1'
#
loop_
_entity.id
_entity.type
_entity.pdbx_description
1 polymer ?
#
loop_
_entity_poly.entity_id
_entity_poly.type
_entity_poly.pdbx_seq_one_letter_code
_entity_poly.pdbx_strand_id
1 'polypeptide(L)'
;MFNEKFSHGKKFNINSDDFEFTTLDDYIKAHGNTTLTVLGMFTYKSKYGVRPCIIADNLKINLPQHLLSDVEAILYDDELVAAVNQGKCGFKTSQYQDKNGRERNSGSFIDI
;
A
#
# COMPACT_ATOMS: atom_id res chain seq x y z
N MET A 1 -21.03 -9.91 15.79
CA MET A 1 -20.17 -10.91 16.42
C MET A 1 -18.76 -10.39 16.58
N PHE A 2 -18.06 -10.89 17.55
CA PHE A 2 -16.70 -10.42 17.80
C PHE A 2 -15.76 -10.62 16.62
N ASN A 3 -15.84 -11.76 15.96
CA ASN A 3 -14.98 -12.05 14.83
C ASN A 3 -15.17 -11.04 13.71
N GLU A 4 -16.37 -10.62 13.46
CA GLU A 4 -16.64 -9.62 12.41
C GLU A 4 -16.11 -8.26 12.80
N LYS A 5 -16.25 -7.89 14.09
CA LYS A 5 -15.78 -6.59 14.57
C LYS A 5 -14.26 -6.48 14.56
N PHE A 6 -13.56 -7.57 14.83
CA PHE A 6 -12.13 -7.56 14.96
C PHE A 6 -11.41 -8.09 13.73
N SER A 7 -12.15 -8.42 12.67
CA SER A 7 -11.58 -8.87 11.39
C SER A 7 -11.35 -7.71 10.46
N HIS A 8 -10.69 -6.68 10.93
CA HIS A 8 -10.50 -5.46 10.14
C HIS A 8 -9.74 -5.71 8.85
N GLY A 9 -8.89 -6.72 8.82
CA GLY A 9 -8.16 -7.11 7.62
C GLY A 9 -9.04 -7.73 6.54
N LYS A 10 -10.31 -8.03 6.85
CA LYS A 10 -11.23 -8.65 5.89
C LYS A 10 -11.90 -7.66 4.94
N LYS A 11 -11.52 -6.40 4.96
CA LYS A 11 -11.95 -5.44 3.94
C LYS A 11 -11.57 -5.88 2.54
N PHE A 12 -10.46 -6.58 2.41
CA PHE A 12 -9.93 -7.03 1.12
C PHE A 12 -9.99 -8.55 1.03
N ASN A 13 -10.21 -9.04 -0.19
CA ASN A 13 -10.39 -10.46 -0.45
C ASN A 13 -9.08 -11.25 -0.41
N ILE A 14 -7.96 -10.57 -0.45
CA ILE A 14 -6.65 -11.22 -0.46
C ILE A 14 -6.26 -11.69 0.94
N ASN A 15 -5.73 -12.89 1.03
CA ASN A 15 -5.10 -13.39 2.26
C ASN A 15 -3.59 -13.23 2.10
N SER A 16 -3.03 -12.31 2.86
CA SER A 16 -1.61 -11.94 2.76
C SER A 16 -0.77 -12.43 3.93
N ASP A 17 -1.31 -13.31 4.78
CA ASP A 17 -0.62 -13.71 6.02
C ASP A 17 0.76 -14.32 5.75
N ASP A 18 0.91 -15.04 4.64
CA ASP A 18 2.17 -15.69 4.28
C ASP A 18 3.08 -14.83 3.40
N PHE A 19 2.64 -13.63 3.05
CA PHE A 19 3.44 -12.75 2.20
C PHE A 19 4.55 -12.09 3.01
N GLU A 20 5.73 -11.98 2.43
CA GLU A 20 6.86 -11.33 3.07
C GLU A 20 6.74 -9.80 2.98
N PHE A 21 7.32 -9.13 3.96
CA PHE A 21 7.44 -7.67 3.95
C PHE A 21 8.65 -7.26 3.12
N THR A 22 8.48 -6.16 2.39
CA THR A 22 9.58 -5.44 1.75
C THR A 22 9.30 -3.94 1.88
N THR A 23 10.24 -3.12 1.44
CA THR A 23 10.04 -1.68 1.36
C THR A 23 9.87 -1.26 -0.09
N LEU A 24 9.27 -0.09 -0.31
CA LEU A 24 9.17 0.44 -1.67
C LEU A 24 10.56 0.65 -2.28
N ASP A 25 11.51 1.12 -1.47
CA ASP A 25 12.89 1.33 -1.93
C ASP A 25 13.51 0.02 -2.44
N ASP A 26 13.39 -1.05 -1.67
CA ASP A 26 13.92 -2.35 -2.06
C ASP A 26 13.20 -2.92 -3.27
N TYR A 27 11.89 -2.74 -3.33
CA TYR A 27 11.09 -3.21 -4.46
C TYR A 27 11.52 -2.53 -5.77
N ILE A 28 11.66 -1.20 -5.76
CA ILE A 28 12.09 -0.44 -6.94
C ILE A 28 13.52 -0.81 -7.31
N LYS A 29 14.39 -1.01 -6.33
CA LYS A 29 15.77 -1.42 -6.59
C LYS A 29 15.84 -2.77 -7.32
N ALA A 30 14.95 -3.69 -6.98
CA ALA A 30 14.92 -5.02 -7.58
C ALA A 30 14.20 -5.05 -8.94
N HIS A 31 13.15 -4.25 -9.12
CA HIS A 31 12.25 -4.36 -10.26
C HIS A 31 12.17 -3.11 -11.13
N GLY A 32 12.73 -1.98 -10.67
CA GLY A 32 12.59 -0.71 -11.37
C GLY A 32 11.20 -0.09 -11.19
N ASN A 33 10.96 1.00 -11.90
CA ASN A 33 9.66 1.65 -11.88
C ASN A 33 8.63 0.81 -12.59
N THR A 34 7.45 0.69 -11.99
CA THR A 34 6.39 -0.16 -12.52
C THR A 34 5.03 0.29 -11.98
N THR A 35 3.99 -0.29 -12.54
CA THR A 35 2.63 -0.15 -12.02
C THR A 35 2.21 -1.49 -11.44
N LEU A 36 1.84 -1.47 -10.17
CA LEU A 36 1.40 -2.65 -9.44
C LEU A 36 -0.11 -2.68 -9.36
N THR A 37 -0.69 -3.87 -9.44
CA THR A 37 -2.10 -4.05 -9.10
C THR A 37 -2.20 -4.21 -7.60
N VAL A 38 -2.89 -3.27 -6.95
CA VAL A 38 -3.06 -3.29 -5.49
C VAL A 38 -4.21 -4.22 -5.14
N LEU A 39 -3.94 -5.22 -4.34
CA LEU A 39 -4.94 -6.21 -3.92
C LEU A 39 -5.45 -5.95 -2.51
N GLY A 40 -4.79 -5.10 -1.77
CA GLY A 40 -5.18 -4.72 -0.43
C GLY A 40 -4.21 -3.71 0.14
N MET A 41 -4.53 -3.21 1.32
CA MET A 41 -3.65 -2.29 2.04
C MET A 41 -4.03 -2.26 3.50
N PHE A 42 -3.10 -1.82 4.31
CA PHE A 42 -3.33 -1.68 5.74
C PHE A 42 -2.34 -0.68 6.33
N THR A 43 -2.61 -0.30 7.55
CA THR A 43 -1.67 0.49 8.34
C THR A 43 -1.30 -0.32 9.56
N TYR A 44 -0.09 -0.08 10.07
CA TYR A 44 0.34 -0.72 11.31
C TYR A 44 1.14 0.27 12.14
N LYS A 45 1.13 0.04 13.44
CA LYS A 45 1.83 0.91 14.38
C LYS A 45 3.25 0.41 14.56
N SER A 46 4.22 1.28 14.29
CA SER A 46 5.62 1.02 14.54
C SER A 46 6.13 1.94 15.66
N LYS A 47 7.37 1.76 16.07
CA LYS A 47 7.96 2.66 17.06
C LYS A 47 8.14 4.09 16.54
N TYR A 48 8.03 4.27 15.23
CA TYR A 48 8.13 5.59 14.57
C TYR A 48 6.77 6.15 14.17
N GLY A 49 5.68 5.55 14.63
CA GLY A 49 4.31 5.95 14.30
C GLY A 49 3.61 4.98 13.38
N VAL A 50 2.46 5.40 12.88
CA VAL A 50 1.66 4.57 11.98
C VAL A 50 2.28 4.57 10.59
N ARG A 51 2.40 3.39 10.01
CA ARG A 51 3.04 3.19 8.70
C ARG A 51 2.04 2.62 7.70
N PRO A 52 2.06 3.09 6.44
CA PRO A 52 1.21 2.53 5.39
C PRO A 52 1.87 1.35 4.69
N CYS A 53 1.05 0.40 4.26
CA CYS A 53 1.52 -0.78 3.54
C CYS A 53 0.49 -1.19 2.50
N ILE A 54 0.95 -1.58 1.32
CA ILE A 54 0.08 -2.15 0.29
C ILE A 54 0.42 -3.62 0.08
N ILE A 55 -0.56 -4.37 -0.41
CA ILE A 55 -0.41 -5.77 -0.78
C ILE A 55 -0.46 -5.84 -2.30
N ALA A 56 0.65 -6.23 -2.90
CA ALA A 56 0.80 -6.35 -4.34
C ALA A 56 1.96 -7.30 -4.64
N ASP A 57 1.89 -7.99 -5.76
CA ASP A 57 2.97 -8.89 -6.24
C ASP A 57 3.38 -9.92 -5.18
N ASN A 58 2.41 -10.45 -4.44
CA ASN A 58 2.63 -11.42 -3.36
C ASN A 58 3.56 -10.92 -2.25
N LEU A 59 3.55 -9.61 -2.02
CA LEU A 59 4.39 -8.96 -1.02
C LEU A 59 3.55 -7.96 -0.23
N LYS A 60 4.02 -7.67 0.98
CA LYS A 60 3.54 -6.55 1.78
C LYS A 60 4.58 -5.45 1.65
N ILE A 61 4.25 -4.40 0.92
CA ILE A 61 5.21 -3.34 0.55
C ILE A 61 4.99 -2.13 1.45
N ASN A 62 5.97 -1.83 2.28
CA ASN A 62 5.94 -0.64 3.13
C ASN A 62 6.13 0.60 2.27
N LEU A 63 5.20 1.55 2.39
CA LEU A 63 5.25 2.80 1.64
C LEU A 63 5.87 3.91 2.48
N PRO A 64 6.38 4.96 1.83
CA PRO A 64 6.82 6.16 2.56
C PRO A 64 5.71 6.77 3.40
N GLN A 65 6.08 7.39 4.50
CA GLN A 65 5.15 7.94 5.47
C GLN A 65 4.20 8.98 4.87
N HIS A 66 4.65 9.74 3.88
CA HIS A 66 3.81 10.76 3.25
C HIS A 66 2.62 10.19 2.48
N LEU A 67 2.61 8.88 2.21
CA LEU A 67 1.49 8.21 1.55
C LEU A 67 0.45 7.69 2.54
N LEU A 68 0.66 7.87 3.84
CA LEU A 68 -0.26 7.38 4.87
C LEU A 68 -1.66 7.95 4.69
N SER A 69 -1.77 9.26 4.42
CA SER A 69 -3.08 9.88 4.25
C SER A 69 -3.84 9.31 3.06
N ASP A 70 -3.15 8.97 1.97
CA ASP A 70 -3.77 8.35 0.80
C ASP A 70 -4.29 6.96 1.13
N VAL A 71 -3.50 6.15 1.84
CA VAL A 71 -3.91 4.81 2.26
C VAL A 71 -5.11 4.89 3.19
N GLU A 72 -5.09 5.80 4.16
CA GLU A 72 -6.20 5.97 5.08
C GLU A 72 -7.47 6.43 4.34
N ALA A 73 -7.34 7.34 3.37
CA ALA A 73 -8.48 7.80 2.58
C ALA A 73 -9.15 6.64 1.84
N ILE A 74 -8.35 5.71 1.30
CA ILE A 74 -8.89 4.54 0.62
C ILE A 74 -9.56 3.58 1.62
N LEU A 75 -8.91 3.34 2.77
CA LEU A 75 -9.44 2.42 3.78
C LEU A 75 -10.80 2.85 4.33
N TYR A 76 -11.06 4.16 4.39
CA TYR A 76 -12.31 4.69 4.92
C TYR A 76 -13.35 4.99 3.84
N ASP A 77 -13.08 4.64 2.59
CA ASP A 77 -14.02 4.85 1.48
C ASP A 77 -14.43 3.50 0.91
N ASP A 78 -15.68 3.12 1.15
CA ASP A 78 -16.18 1.81 0.74
C ASP A 78 -16.14 1.60 -0.78
N GLU A 79 -16.34 2.65 -1.56
CA GLU A 79 -16.25 2.55 -3.02
C GLU A 79 -14.82 2.26 -3.47
N LEU A 80 -13.85 2.88 -2.83
CA LEU A 80 -12.44 2.65 -3.15
C LEU A 80 -12.00 1.26 -2.70
N VAL A 81 -12.46 0.79 -1.54
CA VAL A 81 -12.20 -0.58 -1.11
C VAL A 81 -12.77 -1.58 -2.11
N ALA A 82 -14.00 -1.34 -2.59
CA ALA A 82 -14.61 -2.21 -3.59
C ALA A 82 -13.80 -2.21 -4.89
N ALA A 83 -13.29 -1.06 -5.32
CA ALA A 83 -12.46 -0.96 -6.52
C ALA A 83 -11.17 -1.78 -6.37
N VAL A 84 -10.54 -1.73 -5.20
CA VAL A 84 -9.36 -2.56 -4.92
C VAL A 84 -9.70 -4.05 -5.04
N ASN A 85 -10.82 -4.48 -4.46
CA ASN A 85 -11.26 -5.88 -4.53
C ASN A 85 -11.59 -6.31 -5.96
N GLN A 86 -11.93 -5.38 -6.83
CA GLN A 86 -12.23 -5.66 -8.24
C GLN A 86 -10.99 -5.61 -9.14
N GLY A 87 -9.82 -5.38 -8.58
CA GLY A 87 -8.58 -5.28 -9.35
C GLY A 87 -8.44 -3.99 -10.15
N LYS A 88 -9.13 -2.93 -9.74
CA LYS A 88 -9.16 -1.66 -10.47
C LYS A 88 -8.24 -0.60 -9.86
N CYS A 89 -7.52 -0.93 -8.81
CA CYS A 89 -6.58 -0.01 -8.17
C CYS A 89 -5.15 -0.38 -8.54
N GLY A 90 -4.41 0.59 -9.03
CA GLY A 90 -2.98 0.44 -9.29
C GLY A 90 -2.16 1.36 -8.41
N PHE A 91 -0.90 1.04 -8.25
CA PHE A 91 0.09 1.90 -7.62
C PHE A 91 1.23 2.08 -8.60
N LYS A 92 1.38 3.28 -9.11
CA LYS A 92 2.43 3.62 -10.08
C LYS A 92 3.60 4.22 -9.34
N THR A 93 4.75 3.55 -9.39
CA THR A 93 5.96 4.03 -8.72
C THR A 93 6.53 5.26 -9.42
N SER A 94 7.16 6.11 -8.66
CA SER A 94 7.79 7.33 -9.17
C SER A 94 8.92 7.76 -8.25
N GLN A 95 9.67 8.76 -8.68
CA GLN A 95 10.70 9.38 -7.87
C GLN A 95 10.46 10.89 -7.83
N TYR A 96 10.94 11.50 -6.76
CA TYR A 96 10.96 12.95 -6.63
C TYR A 96 12.24 13.35 -5.91
N GLN A 97 12.63 14.62 -6.06
CA GLN A 97 13.75 15.17 -5.29
C GLN A 97 13.21 15.88 -4.07
N ASP A 98 13.77 15.56 -2.91
CA ASP A 98 13.41 16.27 -1.69
C ASP A 98 14.11 17.65 -1.65
N LYS A 99 13.82 18.42 -0.60
CA LYS A 99 14.38 19.78 -0.46
C LYS A 99 15.90 19.80 -0.36
N ASN A 100 16.54 18.66 -0.09
CA ASN A 100 17.99 18.53 -0.05
C ASN A 100 18.56 18.02 -1.36
N GLY A 101 17.75 17.88 -2.41
CA GLY A 101 18.17 17.39 -3.70
C GLY A 101 18.36 15.88 -3.79
N ARG A 102 17.97 15.13 -2.76
CA ARG A 102 18.07 13.67 -2.77
C ARG A 102 16.89 13.06 -3.49
N GLU A 103 17.17 12.07 -4.32
CA GLU A 103 16.10 11.32 -4.98
C GLU A 103 15.42 10.39 -3.98
N ARG A 104 14.09 10.46 -3.95
CA ARG A 104 13.26 9.65 -3.08
C ARG A 104 12.24 8.87 -3.90
N ASN A 105 11.95 7.65 -3.46
CA ASN A 105 10.93 6.84 -4.08
C ASN A 105 9.55 7.19 -3.53
N SER A 106 8.57 7.15 -4.40
CA SER A 106 7.18 7.40 -4.06
C SER A 106 6.28 6.71 -5.08
N GLY A 107 5.05 7.12 -5.15
CA GLY A 107 4.10 6.62 -6.12
C GLY A 107 2.74 7.24 -5.93
N SER A 108 1.83 6.86 -6.79
CA SER A 108 0.45 7.34 -6.78
C SER A 108 -0.51 6.19 -7.00
N PHE A 109 -1.64 6.24 -6.31
CA PHE A 109 -2.73 5.32 -6.58
C PHE A 109 -3.47 5.79 -7.82
N ILE A 110 -3.72 4.88 -8.73
CA ILE A 110 -4.35 5.17 -10.02
C ILE A 110 -5.41 4.13 -10.34
N ASP A 111 -6.29 4.49 -11.25
CA ASP A 111 -7.24 3.53 -11.85
C ASP A 111 -6.52 2.70 -12.90
N ILE A 112 -6.80 1.42 -12.91
CA ILE A 112 -6.27 0.52 -13.92
C ILE A 112 -7.35 -0.35 -14.57
#